data_58acb56caa5224b26d2b8fb931914a48
#
_entry.id   58acb56caa5224b26d2b8fb931914a48
#
_cell.length_a   1.000
_cell.length_b   1.000
_cell.length_c   1.000
_cell.angle_alpha   90.00
_cell.angle_beta   90.00
_cell.angle_gamma   90.00
#
_symmetry.space_group_name_H-M   'P 1'
#
loop_
_entity.id
_entity.type
_entity.pdbx_description
1 polymer ?
#
loop_
_entity_poly.entity_id
_entity_poly.type
_entity_poly.pdbx_seq_one_letter_code
_entity_poly.pdbx_strand_id
1 'polypeptide(L)'
;MSNAATFGLAILNWNNAADTVECLESLSACVPLPDRVVIVDNASADDSLHRIQSWWGERKNLGTLSRDWLTLIPAPANLGFAGGSNLGVRHLLASSDVSHIVLLNNDTIIPVDFFAKLQEAIDEAGNPGILGPTIREHPATDSIWYAGGREYFHRGLVQHVLDVPSDMRPAPTDFVTGCAMIIARAVLQKVGDLSEHFFPAYFEDGDLCHRAMRAGFSVVYAPKPVIYHKVGSTVRSRGLSHQLAYDKNRLRVIYVRRNYRGLNKAIALTYLALSKPGRMIVETAKGNHSYGWQVLRGTVSGFLARGVT
;
A
#
# COMPACT_ATOMS: atom_id res chain seq x y z
N MET A 1 0.61 19.43 -25.20
CA MET A 1 -0.55 18.61 -24.82
C MET A 1 0.03 17.47 -24.00
N SER A 2 -0.27 17.35 -22.70
CA SER A 2 0.17 16.18 -21.94
C SER A 2 -0.56 14.96 -22.52
N ASN A 3 0.18 13.88 -22.82
CA ASN A 3 -0.48 12.62 -23.17
C ASN A 3 -1.28 12.18 -21.93
N ALA A 4 -2.53 11.73 -22.14
CA ALA A 4 -3.34 11.17 -21.06
C ALA A 4 -2.56 10.04 -20.37
N ALA A 5 -2.63 9.99 -19.03
CA ALA A 5 -2.00 8.92 -18.28
C ALA A 5 -2.70 7.58 -18.58
N THR A 6 -1.92 6.52 -18.68
CA THR A 6 -2.40 5.14 -18.79
C THR A 6 -2.14 4.42 -17.48
N PHE A 7 -3.18 3.75 -16.94
CA PHE A 7 -3.18 3.18 -15.61
C PHE A 7 -3.16 1.65 -15.63
N GLY A 8 -2.10 1.07 -15.07
CA GLY A 8 -2.03 -0.37 -14.79
C GLY A 8 -2.16 -0.64 -13.29
N LEU A 9 -3.09 -1.47 -12.88
CA LEU A 9 -3.36 -1.79 -11.49
C LEU A 9 -2.69 -3.10 -11.09
N ALA A 10 -1.97 -3.10 -9.97
CA ALA A 10 -1.47 -4.31 -9.32
C ALA A 10 -2.24 -4.51 -8.00
N ILE A 11 -3.02 -5.58 -7.93
CA ILE A 11 -3.91 -5.90 -6.81
C ILE A 11 -3.50 -7.26 -6.26
N LEU A 12 -3.28 -7.33 -4.94
CA LEU A 12 -2.88 -8.56 -4.25
C LEU A 12 -4.09 -9.20 -3.59
N ASN A 13 -4.39 -10.46 -3.92
CA ASN A 13 -5.37 -11.29 -3.23
C ASN A 13 -4.66 -12.32 -2.34
N TRP A 14 -5.21 -12.54 -1.15
CA TRP A 14 -4.83 -13.66 -0.29
C TRP A 14 -6.00 -14.12 0.58
N ASN A 15 -6.61 -15.26 0.21
CA ASN A 15 -7.76 -15.86 0.90
C ASN A 15 -8.92 -14.86 1.11
N ASN A 16 -9.23 -14.06 0.10
CA ASN A 16 -10.28 -13.04 0.18
C ASN A 16 -10.87 -12.71 -1.20
N ALA A 17 -11.38 -13.73 -1.90
CA ALA A 17 -11.99 -13.55 -3.21
C ALA A 17 -13.22 -12.64 -3.20
N ALA A 18 -13.97 -12.63 -2.10
CA ALA A 18 -15.20 -11.82 -2.03
C ALA A 18 -14.91 -10.33 -2.20
N ASP A 19 -13.95 -9.81 -1.43
CA ASP A 19 -13.56 -8.41 -1.55
C ASP A 19 -12.86 -8.13 -2.89
N THR A 20 -12.04 -9.07 -3.38
CA THR A 20 -11.38 -8.93 -4.69
C THR A 20 -12.38 -8.83 -5.83
N VAL A 21 -13.43 -9.66 -5.83
CA VAL A 21 -14.49 -9.60 -6.85
C VAL A 21 -15.26 -8.29 -6.76
N GLU A 22 -15.62 -7.83 -5.56
CA GLU A 22 -16.32 -6.55 -5.38
C GLU A 22 -15.44 -5.35 -5.83
N CYS A 23 -14.14 -5.39 -5.55
CA CYS A 23 -13.19 -4.41 -6.07
C CYS A 23 -13.17 -4.43 -7.61
N LEU A 24 -13.10 -5.60 -8.24
CA LEU A 24 -13.13 -5.75 -9.69
C LEU A 24 -14.46 -5.28 -10.31
N GLU A 25 -15.59 -5.52 -9.65
CA GLU A 25 -16.90 -4.98 -10.08
C GLU A 25 -16.86 -3.45 -10.10
N SER A 26 -16.37 -2.83 -9.04
CA SER A 26 -16.27 -1.37 -8.97
C SER A 26 -15.33 -0.80 -10.04
N LEU A 27 -14.20 -1.46 -10.30
CA LEU A 27 -13.25 -1.07 -11.35
C LEU A 27 -13.85 -1.21 -12.75
N SER A 28 -14.63 -2.27 -12.99
CA SER A 28 -15.29 -2.51 -14.29
C SER A 28 -16.39 -1.49 -14.62
N ALA A 29 -16.87 -0.75 -13.63
CA ALA A 29 -17.85 0.32 -13.77
C ALA A 29 -17.23 1.71 -13.96
N CYS A 30 -15.90 1.86 -13.84
CA CYS A 30 -15.22 3.15 -13.95
C CYS A 30 -15.32 3.75 -15.36
N VAL A 31 -15.41 5.07 -15.43
CA VAL A 31 -15.39 5.85 -16.69
C VAL A 31 -14.43 7.04 -16.52
N PRO A 32 -13.26 7.02 -17.19
CA PRO A 32 -12.72 5.94 -18.05
C PRO A 32 -12.33 4.68 -17.25
N LEU A 33 -12.26 3.56 -17.95
CA LEU A 33 -11.71 2.32 -17.40
C LEU A 33 -10.19 2.45 -17.20
N PRO A 34 -9.60 1.74 -16.20
CA PRO A 34 -8.15 1.53 -16.19
C PRO A 34 -7.72 0.67 -17.40
N ASP A 35 -6.50 0.92 -17.89
CA ASP A 35 -6.03 0.26 -19.11
C ASP A 35 -5.74 -1.22 -18.89
N ARG A 36 -5.18 -1.56 -17.72
CA ARG A 36 -4.83 -2.95 -17.35
C ARG A 36 -5.02 -3.21 -15.87
N VAL A 37 -5.47 -4.40 -15.54
CA VAL A 37 -5.57 -4.89 -14.15
C VAL A 37 -4.80 -6.21 -14.04
N VAL A 38 -3.94 -6.31 -13.04
CA VAL A 38 -3.23 -7.54 -12.68
C VAL A 38 -3.61 -7.92 -11.27
N ILE A 39 -4.25 -9.08 -11.13
CA ILE A 39 -4.50 -9.70 -9.83
C ILE A 39 -3.38 -10.71 -9.58
N VAL A 40 -2.70 -10.57 -8.46
CA VAL A 40 -1.78 -11.61 -7.96
C VAL A 40 -2.47 -12.37 -6.85
N ASP A 41 -2.71 -13.65 -7.06
CA ASP A 41 -3.14 -14.55 -6.00
C ASP A 41 -1.92 -15.04 -5.21
N ASN A 42 -1.78 -14.59 -3.97
CA ASN A 42 -0.58 -14.79 -3.13
C ASN A 42 -0.57 -16.17 -2.45
N ALA A 43 -0.77 -17.22 -3.23
CA ALA A 43 -0.93 -18.61 -2.79
C ALA A 43 -2.06 -18.76 -1.78
N SER A 44 -3.28 -18.38 -2.18
CA SER A 44 -4.48 -18.59 -1.37
C SER A 44 -4.73 -20.08 -1.15
N ALA A 45 -5.14 -20.45 0.08
CA ALA A 45 -5.47 -21.81 0.47
C ALA A 45 -6.98 -22.13 0.33
N ASP A 46 -7.78 -21.08 0.03
CA ASP A 46 -9.22 -21.17 -0.21
C ASP A 46 -9.54 -21.23 -1.72
N ASP A 47 -10.80 -21.06 -2.08
CA ASP A 47 -11.28 -21.06 -3.46
C ASP A 47 -11.08 -19.75 -4.23
N SER A 48 -10.27 -18.82 -3.68
CA SER A 48 -10.08 -17.47 -4.24
C SER A 48 -9.69 -17.47 -5.70
N LEU A 49 -8.68 -18.25 -6.07
CA LEU A 49 -8.19 -18.31 -7.45
C LEU A 49 -9.32 -18.72 -8.43
N HIS A 50 -10.07 -19.76 -8.08
CA HIS A 50 -11.18 -20.27 -8.89
C HIS A 50 -12.30 -19.22 -9.02
N ARG A 51 -12.69 -18.55 -7.93
CA ARG A 51 -13.76 -17.53 -7.94
C ARG A 51 -13.39 -16.34 -8.80
N ILE A 52 -12.16 -15.83 -8.71
CA ILE A 52 -11.69 -14.72 -9.54
C ILE A 52 -11.63 -15.13 -11.02
N GLN A 53 -11.17 -16.36 -11.32
CA GLN A 53 -11.16 -16.89 -12.69
C GLN A 53 -12.57 -17.02 -13.26
N SER A 54 -13.54 -17.51 -12.48
CA SER A 54 -14.94 -17.66 -12.90
C SER A 54 -15.56 -16.29 -13.20
N TRP A 55 -15.39 -15.32 -12.29
CA TRP A 55 -15.86 -13.95 -12.51
C TRP A 55 -15.29 -13.34 -13.81
N TRP A 56 -13.99 -13.51 -14.04
CA TRP A 56 -13.35 -12.99 -15.25
C TRP A 56 -13.86 -13.70 -16.51
N GLY A 57 -14.02 -15.01 -16.47
CA GLY A 57 -14.57 -15.81 -17.57
C GLY A 57 -15.95 -15.32 -18.01
N GLU A 58 -16.84 -15.03 -17.06
CA GLU A 58 -18.18 -14.49 -17.32
C GLU A 58 -18.10 -13.12 -18.01
N ARG A 59 -17.33 -12.17 -17.49
CA ARG A 59 -17.18 -10.81 -18.04
C ARG A 59 -16.56 -10.82 -19.44
N LYS A 60 -15.57 -11.67 -19.67
CA LYS A 60 -14.94 -11.86 -20.97
C LYS A 60 -15.92 -12.40 -22.01
N ASN A 61 -16.80 -13.34 -21.62
CA ASN A 61 -17.81 -13.90 -22.51
C ASN A 61 -18.89 -12.90 -22.87
N LEU A 62 -19.24 -12.00 -21.95
CA LEU A 62 -20.19 -10.90 -22.21
C LEU A 62 -19.61 -9.82 -23.14
N GLY A 63 -18.30 -9.80 -23.38
CA GLY A 63 -17.64 -8.81 -24.24
C GLY A 63 -17.67 -7.37 -23.69
N THR A 64 -17.95 -7.19 -22.39
CA THR A 64 -18.03 -5.87 -21.75
C THR A 64 -16.66 -5.26 -21.48
N LEU A 65 -15.63 -6.09 -21.40
CA LEU A 65 -14.24 -5.69 -21.16
C LEU A 65 -13.33 -6.30 -22.25
N SER A 66 -12.22 -5.63 -22.57
CA SER A 66 -11.25 -6.17 -23.52
C SER A 66 -10.65 -7.48 -22.99
N ARG A 67 -10.26 -8.40 -23.88
CA ARG A 67 -9.73 -9.71 -23.49
C ARG A 67 -8.45 -9.63 -22.64
N ASP A 68 -7.71 -8.53 -22.77
CA ASP A 68 -6.43 -8.30 -22.10
C ASP A 68 -6.54 -7.34 -20.90
N TRP A 69 -7.79 -6.96 -20.53
CA TRP A 69 -8.01 -6.02 -19.42
C TRP A 69 -7.55 -6.60 -18.08
N LEU A 70 -7.78 -7.88 -17.81
CA LEU A 70 -7.39 -8.56 -16.58
C LEU A 70 -6.38 -9.68 -16.86
N THR A 71 -5.28 -9.67 -16.10
CA THR A 71 -4.33 -10.78 -15.99
C THR A 71 -4.36 -11.32 -14.56
N LEU A 72 -4.39 -12.64 -14.41
CA LEU A 72 -4.33 -13.32 -13.12
C LEU A 72 -3.01 -14.10 -12.99
N ILE A 73 -2.25 -13.82 -11.93
CA ILE A 73 -0.95 -14.42 -11.65
C ILE A 73 -1.02 -15.21 -10.34
N PRO A 74 -0.98 -16.53 -10.35
CA PRO A 74 -0.82 -17.31 -9.14
C PRO A 74 0.64 -17.26 -8.66
N ALA A 75 0.85 -16.81 -7.42
CA ALA A 75 2.19 -16.83 -6.80
C ALA A 75 2.52 -18.26 -6.32
N PRO A 76 3.81 -18.66 -6.34
CA PRO A 76 4.23 -20.00 -5.92
C PRO A 76 4.14 -20.23 -4.39
N ALA A 77 4.11 -19.15 -3.61
CA ALA A 77 3.99 -19.15 -2.16
C ALA A 77 3.46 -17.79 -1.69
N ASN A 78 3.09 -17.66 -0.42
CA ASN A 78 2.79 -16.35 0.17
C ASN A 78 4.09 -15.54 0.31
N LEU A 79 4.26 -14.55 -0.56
CA LEU A 79 5.43 -13.67 -0.66
C LEU A 79 5.29 -12.41 0.21
N GLY A 80 4.24 -12.31 1.03
CA GLY A 80 3.90 -11.08 1.74
C GLY A 80 3.37 -10.00 0.79
N PHE A 81 3.13 -8.79 1.35
CA PHE A 81 2.56 -7.70 0.57
C PHE A 81 3.52 -7.22 -0.53
N ALA A 82 4.77 -6.90 -0.18
CA ALA A 82 5.75 -6.40 -1.13
C ALA A 82 6.07 -7.40 -2.24
N GLY A 83 6.41 -8.65 -1.90
CA GLY A 83 6.78 -9.67 -2.87
C GLY A 83 5.64 -10.04 -3.82
N GLY A 84 4.41 -10.19 -3.27
CA GLY A 84 3.23 -10.46 -4.08
C GLY A 84 2.90 -9.28 -5.02
N SER A 85 2.87 -8.06 -4.51
CA SER A 85 2.61 -6.85 -5.31
C SER A 85 3.67 -6.66 -6.41
N ASN A 86 4.93 -6.98 -6.12
CA ASN A 86 6.02 -6.88 -7.10
C ASN A 86 5.83 -7.78 -8.32
N LEU A 87 5.19 -8.95 -8.19
CA LEU A 87 4.85 -9.78 -9.36
C LEU A 87 3.93 -9.02 -10.32
N GLY A 88 2.90 -8.35 -9.80
CA GLY A 88 2.00 -7.52 -10.59
C GLY A 88 2.70 -6.29 -11.18
N VAL A 89 3.51 -5.60 -10.38
CA VAL A 89 4.31 -4.43 -10.81
C VAL A 89 5.25 -4.81 -11.97
N ARG A 90 6.00 -5.90 -11.84
CA ARG A 90 6.94 -6.37 -12.86
C ARG A 90 6.22 -6.76 -14.15
N HIS A 91 5.05 -7.39 -14.05
CA HIS A 91 4.22 -7.71 -15.21
C HIS A 91 3.78 -6.43 -15.95
N LEU A 92 3.31 -5.42 -15.24
CA LEU A 92 2.91 -4.13 -15.81
C LEU A 92 4.10 -3.35 -16.40
N LEU A 93 5.26 -3.42 -15.77
CA LEU A 93 6.49 -2.78 -16.27
C LEU A 93 7.01 -3.45 -17.56
N ALA A 94 6.71 -4.71 -17.81
CA ALA A 94 7.06 -5.38 -19.05
C ALA A 94 6.24 -4.86 -20.26
N SER A 95 5.05 -4.29 -20.02
CA SER A 95 4.25 -3.62 -21.04
C SER A 95 4.73 -2.17 -21.22
N SER A 96 4.80 -1.69 -22.46
CA SER A 96 5.22 -0.31 -22.78
C SER A 96 4.10 0.72 -22.71
N ASP A 97 2.85 0.28 -22.60
CA ASP A 97 1.65 1.08 -22.72
C ASP A 97 1.12 1.66 -21.40
N VAL A 98 1.73 1.30 -20.25
CA VAL A 98 1.36 1.79 -18.93
C VAL A 98 2.32 2.88 -18.45
N SER A 99 1.82 4.08 -18.20
CA SER A 99 2.60 5.22 -17.68
C SER A 99 2.61 5.31 -16.15
N HIS A 100 1.53 4.86 -15.50
CA HIS A 100 1.38 4.86 -14.04
C HIS A 100 0.94 3.49 -13.54
N ILE A 101 1.65 2.97 -12.56
CA ILE A 101 1.28 1.76 -11.84
C ILE A 101 0.53 2.14 -10.58
N VAL A 102 -0.64 1.56 -10.36
CA VAL A 102 -1.46 1.74 -9.17
C VAL A 102 -1.36 0.49 -8.31
N LEU A 103 -0.71 0.58 -7.16
CA LEU A 103 -0.88 -0.43 -6.11
C LEU A 103 -2.25 -0.20 -5.49
N LEU A 104 -3.07 -1.23 -5.39
CA LEU A 104 -4.42 -1.13 -4.86
C LEU A 104 -4.74 -2.36 -4.00
N ASN A 105 -5.22 -2.14 -2.79
CA ASN A 105 -5.73 -3.22 -1.97
C ASN A 105 -7.00 -3.83 -2.57
N ASN A 106 -7.16 -5.14 -2.42
CA ASN A 106 -8.31 -5.87 -2.94
C ASN A 106 -9.63 -5.62 -2.17
N ASP A 107 -9.56 -5.01 -0.99
CA ASP A 107 -10.70 -4.65 -0.13
C ASP A 107 -11.09 -3.18 -0.27
N THR A 108 -11.02 -2.66 -1.51
CA THR A 108 -11.37 -1.28 -1.87
C THR A 108 -12.55 -1.23 -2.84
N ILE A 109 -13.32 -0.13 -2.77
CA ILE A 109 -14.41 0.20 -3.69
C ILE A 109 -14.04 1.50 -4.41
N ILE A 110 -14.09 1.47 -5.73
CA ILE A 110 -13.63 2.55 -6.58
C ILE A 110 -14.83 3.29 -7.20
N PRO A 111 -14.99 4.60 -6.94
CA PRO A 111 -16.03 5.41 -7.59
C PRO A 111 -15.88 5.47 -9.11
N VAL A 112 -17.01 5.59 -9.81
CA VAL A 112 -17.08 5.56 -11.27
C VAL A 112 -16.18 6.61 -11.95
N ASP A 113 -15.99 7.78 -11.34
CA ASP A 113 -15.23 8.92 -11.87
C ASP A 113 -13.78 9.00 -11.35
N PHE A 114 -13.32 7.95 -10.63
CA PHE A 114 -12.02 7.97 -9.97
C PHE A 114 -10.86 8.26 -10.92
N PHE A 115 -10.77 7.58 -12.07
CA PHE A 115 -9.64 7.76 -12.99
C PHE A 115 -9.68 9.12 -13.71
N ALA A 116 -10.86 9.69 -13.95
CA ALA A 116 -10.98 11.06 -14.46
C ALA A 116 -10.42 12.07 -13.46
N LYS A 117 -10.83 11.99 -12.18
CA LYS A 117 -10.31 12.84 -11.11
C LYS A 117 -8.83 12.61 -10.82
N LEU A 118 -8.37 11.38 -11.00
CA LEU A 118 -6.95 11.04 -10.86
C LEU A 118 -6.10 11.72 -11.94
N GLN A 119 -6.56 11.70 -13.21
CA GLN A 119 -5.90 12.41 -14.30
C GLN A 119 -5.81 13.91 -14.01
N GLU A 120 -6.92 14.54 -13.61
CA GLU A 120 -6.94 15.96 -13.23
C GLU A 120 -5.93 16.27 -12.10
N ALA A 121 -5.85 15.40 -11.09
CA ALA A 121 -4.94 15.57 -9.98
C ALA A 121 -3.47 15.40 -10.37
N ILE A 122 -3.16 14.49 -11.30
CA ILE A 122 -1.81 14.32 -11.86
C ILE A 122 -1.37 15.59 -12.61
N ASP A 123 -2.26 16.13 -13.46
CA ASP A 123 -1.98 17.35 -14.22
C ASP A 123 -1.82 18.56 -13.29
N GLU A 124 -2.70 18.72 -12.30
CA GLU A 124 -2.65 19.82 -11.31
C GLU A 124 -1.39 19.75 -10.44
N ALA A 125 -0.92 18.55 -10.10
CA ALA A 125 0.30 18.33 -9.33
C ALA A 125 1.60 18.41 -10.16
N GLY A 126 1.52 18.61 -11.47
CA GLY A 126 2.69 18.69 -12.35
C GLY A 126 3.35 17.32 -12.58
N ASN A 127 2.58 16.27 -12.72
CA ASN A 127 3.04 14.90 -12.97
C ASN A 127 3.99 14.37 -11.86
N PRO A 128 3.49 14.16 -10.65
CA PRO A 128 4.31 13.74 -9.51
C PRO A 128 4.86 12.32 -9.68
N GLY A 129 5.94 12.00 -8.97
CA GLY A 129 6.50 10.64 -8.97
C GLY A 129 5.59 9.64 -8.27
N ILE A 130 5.03 10.01 -7.12
CA ILE A 130 4.07 9.19 -6.36
C ILE A 130 2.91 10.08 -5.93
N LEU A 131 1.68 9.57 -6.09
CA LEU A 131 0.47 10.27 -5.67
C LEU A 131 -0.42 9.33 -4.83
N GLY A 132 -1.01 9.86 -3.76
CA GLY A 132 -1.99 9.17 -2.92
C GLY A 132 -3.35 9.86 -2.98
N PRO A 133 -4.46 9.16 -3.21
CA PRO A 133 -5.81 9.70 -3.18
C PRO A 133 -6.32 9.84 -1.74
N THR A 134 -7.45 10.49 -1.55
CA THR A 134 -8.22 10.37 -0.29
C THR A 134 -8.76 8.95 -0.16
N ILE A 135 -8.59 8.36 1.02
CA ILE A 135 -9.17 7.05 1.34
C ILE A 135 -10.16 7.23 2.48
N ARG A 136 -11.40 6.80 2.25
CA ARG A 136 -12.46 6.80 3.25
C ARG A 136 -12.76 5.39 3.72
N GLU A 137 -13.31 5.25 4.92
CA GLU A 137 -13.74 3.95 5.42
C GLU A 137 -15.04 3.49 4.72
N HIS A 138 -15.16 2.20 4.46
CA HIS A 138 -16.38 1.56 3.99
C HIS A 138 -16.92 0.63 5.10
N PRO A 139 -18.24 0.68 5.42
CA PRO A 139 -19.30 1.51 4.82
C PRO A 139 -19.44 2.92 5.40
N ALA A 140 -18.63 3.32 6.40
CA ALA A 140 -18.70 4.63 7.05
C ALA A 140 -18.04 5.73 6.18
N THR A 141 -18.65 6.07 5.06
CA THR A 141 -18.09 6.91 3.99
C THR A 141 -17.71 8.34 4.39
N ASP A 142 -18.14 8.82 5.55
CA ASP A 142 -17.75 10.13 6.09
C ASP A 142 -16.44 10.07 6.89
N SER A 143 -16.01 8.87 7.32
CA SER A 143 -14.75 8.67 8.02
C SER A 143 -13.58 8.71 7.06
N ILE A 144 -12.62 9.60 7.33
CA ILE A 144 -11.35 9.62 6.61
C ILE A 144 -10.40 8.59 7.21
N TRP A 145 -9.89 7.69 6.38
CA TRP A 145 -8.85 6.74 6.77
C TRP A 145 -7.45 7.24 6.40
N TYR A 146 -7.34 7.98 5.27
CA TYR A 146 -6.10 8.58 4.80
C TYR A 146 -6.37 9.84 3.98
N ALA A 147 -5.73 10.94 4.37
CA ALA A 147 -5.68 12.22 3.68
C ALA A 147 -4.25 12.77 3.65
N GLY A 148 -3.30 11.92 3.28
CA GLY A 148 -1.88 12.20 3.33
C GLY A 148 -1.18 11.49 4.49
N GLY A 149 0.14 11.53 4.49
CA GLY A 149 0.98 10.87 5.49
C GLY A 149 1.96 11.83 6.12
N ARG A 150 2.21 11.67 7.42
CA ARG A 150 3.22 12.44 8.16
C ARG A 150 4.22 11.51 8.83
N GLU A 151 5.48 11.87 8.75
CA GLU A 151 6.56 11.15 9.39
C GLU A 151 7.12 11.90 10.61
N TYR A 152 7.19 11.21 11.73
CA TYR A 152 7.78 11.71 12.97
C TYR A 152 9.17 11.11 13.14
N PHE A 153 10.17 11.75 12.54
CA PHE A 153 11.55 11.23 12.47
C PHE A 153 12.13 10.86 13.84
N HIS A 154 11.90 11.67 14.86
CA HIS A 154 12.41 11.38 16.22
C HIS A 154 11.86 10.09 16.84
N ARG A 155 10.74 9.59 16.31
CA ARG A 155 10.13 8.32 16.74
C ARG A 155 10.30 7.19 15.73
N GLY A 156 10.65 7.49 14.46
CA GLY A 156 10.57 6.53 13.36
C GLY A 156 9.14 6.06 13.13
N LEU A 157 8.19 6.97 13.15
CA LEU A 157 6.76 6.70 13.08
C LEU A 157 6.15 7.42 11.87
N VAL A 158 5.46 6.67 11.04
CA VAL A 158 4.58 7.20 9.98
C VAL A 158 3.12 7.10 10.44
N GLN A 159 2.34 8.15 10.18
CA GLN A 159 0.91 8.21 10.53
C GLN A 159 0.11 8.81 9.39
N HIS A 160 -1.12 8.32 9.22
CA HIS A 160 -2.09 8.95 8.34
C HIS A 160 -2.51 10.30 8.90
N VAL A 161 -2.58 11.30 8.03
CA VAL A 161 -3.32 12.53 8.27
C VAL A 161 -4.78 12.24 7.94
N LEU A 162 -5.69 12.78 8.74
CA LEU A 162 -7.13 12.54 8.57
C LEU A 162 -7.89 13.81 8.15
N ASP A 163 -7.20 14.94 8.09
CA ASP A 163 -7.79 16.23 7.71
C ASP A 163 -7.58 16.48 6.21
N VAL A 164 -8.69 16.57 5.47
CA VAL A 164 -8.67 16.91 4.05
C VAL A 164 -8.57 18.45 3.92
N PRO A 165 -7.60 18.99 3.15
CA PRO A 165 -7.46 20.42 3.00
C PRO A 165 -8.67 21.05 2.31
N SER A 166 -9.11 22.21 2.81
CA SER A 166 -10.32 22.90 2.33
C SER A 166 -10.19 23.45 0.89
N ASP A 167 -8.97 23.73 0.44
CA ASP A 167 -8.71 24.22 -0.92
C ASP A 167 -8.72 23.08 -1.97
N MET A 168 -8.79 21.83 -1.53
CA MET A 168 -8.86 20.64 -2.40
C MET A 168 -7.74 20.55 -3.45
N ARG A 169 -6.56 21.11 -3.14
CA ARG A 169 -5.38 21.09 -4.03
C ARG A 169 -4.41 19.98 -3.66
N PRO A 170 -3.75 19.36 -4.65
CA PRO A 170 -2.63 18.46 -4.37
C PRO A 170 -1.53 19.14 -3.56
N ALA A 171 -1.00 18.45 -2.57
CA ALA A 171 0.04 18.96 -1.67
C ALA A 171 1.12 17.92 -1.38
N PRO A 172 2.37 18.34 -1.10
CA PRO A 172 3.41 17.40 -0.68
C PRO A 172 3.01 16.62 0.57
N THR A 173 3.41 15.36 0.62
CA THR A 173 3.19 14.48 1.78
C THR A 173 4.44 13.64 2.05
N ASP A 174 4.65 13.22 3.30
CA ASP A 174 5.86 12.47 3.66
C ASP A 174 5.80 11.01 3.16
N PHE A 175 4.60 10.43 3.04
CA PHE A 175 4.41 9.13 2.42
C PHE A 175 3.00 8.94 1.86
N VAL A 176 2.86 7.99 0.95
CA VAL A 176 1.58 7.48 0.43
C VAL A 176 1.44 6.02 0.85
N THR A 177 0.26 5.66 1.33
CA THR A 177 -0.03 4.29 1.77
C THR A 177 -0.16 3.33 0.59
N GLY A 178 0.35 2.10 0.75
CA GLY A 178 0.22 1.03 -0.23
C GLY A 178 -1.22 0.56 -0.49
N CYS A 179 -2.20 1.04 0.30
CA CYS A 179 -3.62 0.75 0.06
C CYS A 179 -4.09 1.28 -1.30
N ALA A 180 -3.63 2.50 -1.67
CA ALA A 180 -3.84 3.08 -3.00
C ALA A 180 -2.67 4.04 -3.30
N MET A 181 -1.68 3.55 -4.01
CA MET A 181 -0.49 4.32 -4.37
C MET A 181 -0.33 4.36 -5.88
N ILE A 182 -0.38 5.56 -6.44
CA ILE A 182 -0.17 5.81 -7.87
C ILE A 182 1.29 6.16 -8.08
N ILE A 183 2.00 5.37 -8.86
CA ILE A 183 3.45 5.46 -9.05
C ILE A 183 3.74 5.70 -10.51
N ALA A 184 4.37 6.83 -10.85
CA ALA A 184 4.87 7.05 -12.20
C ALA A 184 5.89 5.97 -12.56
N ARG A 185 5.78 5.41 -13.76
CA ARG A 185 6.68 4.36 -14.27
C ARG A 185 8.15 4.70 -14.07
N ALA A 186 8.53 5.97 -14.29
CA ALA A 186 9.89 6.45 -14.14
C ALA A 186 10.46 6.26 -12.73
N VAL A 187 9.61 6.32 -11.67
CA VAL A 187 10.03 6.03 -10.29
C VAL A 187 10.50 4.60 -10.17
N LEU A 188 9.65 3.64 -10.57
CA LEU A 188 9.99 2.21 -10.45
C LEU A 188 11.20 1.83 -11.31
N GLN A 189 11.34 2.42 -12.49
CA GLN A 189 12.52 2.25 -13.33
C GLN A 189 13.80 2.81 -12.66
N LYS A 190 13.69 3.89 -11.88
CA LYS A 190 14.85 4.54 -11.26
C LYS A 190 15.23 3.92 -9.91
N VAL A 191 14.24 3.59 -9.06
CA VAL A 191 14.50 3.19 -7.68
C VAL A 191 14.14 1.72 -7.40
N GLY A 192 13.57 1.02 -8.38
CA GLY A 192 13.09 -0.37 -8.23
C GLY A 192 11.71 -0.45 -7.57
N ASP A 193 11.24 -1.67 -7.41
CA ASP A 193 9.94 -2.01 -6.85
C ASP A 193 9.92 -1.97 -5.30
N LEU A 194 8.87 -2.49 -4.67
CA LEU A 194 8.75 -2.55 -3.21
C LEU A 194 9.83 -3.43 -2.60
N SER A 195 10.36 -3.01 -1.44
CA SER A 195 11.39 -3.77 -0.75
C SER A 195 10.81 -4.96 0.01
N GLU A 196 11.22 -6.18 -0.38
CA GLU A 196 10.77 -7.44 0.24
C GLU A 196 11.37 -7.66 1.65
N HIS A 197 12.26 -6.80 2.11
CA HIS A 197 12.74 -6.80 3.51
C HIS A 197 11.63 -6.55 4.54
N PHE A 198 10.49 -6.00 4.08
CA PHE A 198 9.34 -5.68 4.92
C PHE A 198 8.29 -6.81 4.99
N PHE A 199 8.72 -8.06 4.80
CA PHE A 199 7.84 -9.21 4.99
C PHE A 199 7.34 -9.32 6.46
N PRO A 200 6.05 -9.60 6.72
CA PRO A 200 4.99 -9.88 5.73
C PRO A 200 4.36 -8.64 5.10
N ALA A 201 4.33 -7.50 5.78
CA ALA A 201 3.77 -6.22 5.34
C ALA A 201 4.11 -5.10 6.33
N TYR A 202 3.94 -3.86 5.95
CA TYR A 202 4.18 -2.59 6.65
C TYR A 202 5.56 -1.98 6.38
N PHE A 203 5.55 -0.67 6.13
CA PHE A 203 6.71 0.20 5.86
C PHE A 203 7.34 0.08 4.46
N GLU A 204 6.96 -0.89 3.63
CA GLU A 204 7.40 -0.99 2.22
C GLU A 204 6.97 0.21 1.39
N ASP A 205 5.80 0.77 1.69
CA ASP A 205 5.23 1.97 1.09
C ASP A 205 6.03 3.23 1.45
N GLY A 206 6.29 3.43 2.74
CA GLY A 206 7.16 4.51 3.22
C GLY A 206 8.59 4.39 2.69
N ASP A 207 9.16 3.18 2.61
CA ASP A 207 10.48 2.93 2.02
C ASP A 207 10.54 3.34 0.55
N LEU A 208 9.52 2.98 -0.23
CA LEU A 208 9.44 3.39 -1.64
C LEU A 208 9.36 4.91 -1.77
N CYS A 209 8.52 5.58 -0.96
CA CYS A 209 8.44 7.04 -0.94
C CYS A 209 9.79 7.70 -0.61
N HIS A 210 10.50 7.18 0.39
CA HIS A 210 11.85 7.67 0.71
C HIS A 210 12.85 7.48 -0.43
N ARG A 211 12.82 6.34 -1.11
CA ARG A 211 13.69 6.10 -2.28
C ARG A 211 13.36 7.02 -3.42
N ALA A 212 12.08 7.24 -3.70
CA ALA A 212 11.61 8.16 -4.72
C ALA A 212 12.04 9.60 -4.44
N MET A 213 11.81 10.10 -3.21
CA MET A 213 12.22 11.46 -2.82
C MET A 213 13.74 11.67 -2.92
N ARG A 214 14.55 10.69 -2.52
CA ARG A 214 16.01 10.76 -2.68
C ARG A 214 16.45 10.75 -4.13
N ALA A 215 15.67 10.17 -5.03
CA ALA A 215 15.92 10.18 -6.47
C ALA A 215 15.40 11.46 -7.16
N GLY A 216 14.83 12.40 -6.40
CA GLY A 216 14.35 13.70 -6.89
C GLY A 216 12.88 13.71 -7.32
N PHE A 217 12.12 12.65 -7.06
CA PHE A 217 10.69 12.61 -7.36
C PHE A 217 9.86 13.23 -6.23
N SER A 218 8.76 13.90 -6.60
CA SER A 218 7.78 14.41 -5.65
C SER A 218 6.83 13.30 -5.18
N VAL A 219 6.44 13.37 -3.90
CA VAL A 219 5.42 12.53 -3.28
C VAL A 219 4.29 13.44 -2.84
N VAL A 220 3.07 13.20 -3.35
CA VAL A 220 1.95 14.13 -3.28
C VAL A 220 0.69 13.42 -2.77
N TYR A 221 -0.05 14.08 -1.90
CA TYR A 221 -1.43 13.75 -1.59
C TYR A 221 -2.36 14.56 -2.49
N ALA A 222 -3.37 13.91 -3.10
CA ALA A 222 -4.38 14.52 -3.94
C ALA A 222 -5.77 14.33 -3.33
N PRO A 223 -6.46 15.40 -2.91
CA PRO A 223 -7.72 15.29 -2.18
C PRO A 223 -8.94 14.92 -3.04
N LYS A 224 -8.95 15.24 -4.34
CA LYS A 224 -10.13 15.08 -5.22
C LYS A 224 -10.43 13.63 -5.61
N PRO A 225 -9.45 12.78 -6.03
CA PRO A 225 -9.73 11.37 -6.24
C PRO A 225 -9.94 10.69 -4.88
N VAL A 226 -11.04 9.94 -4.77
CA VAL A 226 -11.46 9.27 -3.52
C VAL A 226 -11.66 7.79 -3.79
N ILE A 227 -11.24 6.93 -2.86
CA ILE A 227 -11.61 5.53 -2.80
C ILE A 227 -12.19 5.18 -1.43
N TYR A 228 -12.84 4.03 -1.33
CA TYR A 228 -13.38 3.50 -0.08
C TYR A 228 -12.66 2.21 0.28
N HIS A 229 -12.29 2.03 1.55
CA HIS A 229 -11.52 0.89 2.05
C HIS A 229 -12.26 0.18 3.18
N LYS A 230 -12.41 -1.14 3.09
CA LYS A 230 -13.06 -2.00 4.08
C LYS A 230 -12.13 -2.32 5.25
N VAL A 231 -11.65 -1.32 5.94
CA VAL A 231 -10.58 -1.37 6.94
C VAL A 231 -10.62 -2.61 7.84
N GLY A 232 -9.53 -3.38 7.83
CA GLY A 232 -9.25 -4.42 8.83
C GLY A 232 -9.98 -5.75 8.63
N SER A 233 -10.52 -6.02 7.44
CA SER A 233 -11.15 -7.30 7.13
C SER A 233 -10.21 -8.48 7.39
N THR A 234 -8.98 -8.42 6.95
CA THR A 234 -7.96 -9.48 7.09
C THR A 234 -7.41 -9.60 8.52
N VAL A 235 -7.21 -8.49 9.25
CA VAL A 235 -6.62 -8.50 10.61
C VAL A 235 -7.64 -8.92 11.66
N ARG A 236 -8.90 -8.46 11.55
CA ARG A 236 -9.98 -8.80 12.48
C ARG A 236 -10.39 -10.26 12.38
N SER A 237 -10.40 -10.82 11.18
CA SER A 237 -10.83 -12.21 10.95
C SER A 237 -9.85 -13.26 11.45
N ARG A 238 -8.58 -12.91 11.73
CA ARG A 238 -7.50 -13.89 11.98
C ARG A 238 -6.87 -13.87 13.36
N GLY A 239 -7.30 -13.00 14.29
CA GLY A 239 -6.77 -12.97 15.66
C GLY A 239 -5.25 -12.70 15.76
N LEU A 240 -4.65 -12.06 14.76
CA LEU A 240 -3.20 -11.90 14.60
C LEU A 240 -2.57 -10.79 15.46
N SER A 241 -3.23 -10.32 16.52
CA SER A 241 -2.79 -9.14 17.30
C SER A 241 -1.35 -9.25 17.86
N HIS A 242 -0.95 -10.44 18.32
CA HIS A 242 0.38 -10.68 18.90
C HIS A 242 1.47 -10.74 17.83
N GLN A 243 1.24 -11.48 16.74
CA GLN A 243 2.19 -11.56 15.61
C GLN A 243 2.34 -10.19 14.96
N LEU A 244 1.25 -9.46 14.77
CA LEU A 244 1.24 -8.10 14.25
C LEU A 244 2.06 -7.14 15.12
N ALA A 245 1.98 -7.26 16.45
CA ALA A 245 2.80 -6.46 17.37
C ALA A 245 4.30 -6.73 17.18
N TYR A 246 4.68 -8.00 17.03
CA TYR A 246 6.05 -8.38 16.72
C TYR A 246 6.52 -7.79 15.39
N ASP A 247 5.78 -8.06 14.31
CA ASP A 247 6.17 -7.65 12.96
C ASP A 247 6.26 -6.13 12.82
N LYS A 248 5.25 -5.39 13.27
CA LYS A 248 5.28 -3.91 13.23
C LYS A 248 6.47 -3.31 13.98
N ASN A 249 6.84 -3.84 15.14
CA ASN A 249 7.98 -3.30 15.89
C ASN A 249 9.32 -3.71 15.27
N ARG A 250 9.46 -4.93 14.77
CA ARG A 250 10.63 -5.38 14.01
C ARG A 250 10.85 -4.53 12.76
N LEU A 251 9.83 -4.40 11.94
CA LEU A 251 9.89 -3.69 10.66
C LEU A 251 10.09 -2.19 10.83
N ARG A 252 9.56 -1.59 11.90
CA ARG A 252 9.82 -0.18 12.24
C ARG A 252 11.31 0.09 12.50
N VAL A 253 12.00 -0.80 13.20
CA VAL A 253 13.46 -0.66 13.41
C VAL A 253 14.18 -0.82 12.07
N ILE A 254 13.81 -1.80 11.27
CA ILE A 254 14.36 -2.02 9.92
C ILE A 254 14.15 -0.77 9.04
N TYR A 255 12.96 -0.19 9.05
CA TYR A 255 12.62 1.02 8.32
C TYR A 255 13.53 2.20 8.69
N VAL A 256 13.71 2.46 9.99
CA VAL A 256 14.61 3.51 10.48
C VAL A 256 16.06 3.24 10.06
N ARG A 257 16.52 2.00 10.18
CA ARG A 257 17.89 1.62 9.82
C ARG A 257 18.18 1.84 8.32
N ARG A 258 17.22 1.58 7.46
CA ARG A 258 17.34 1.75 5.99
C ARG A 258 17.21 3.20 5.56
N ASN A 259 16.20 3.87 6.09
CA ASN A 259 15.71 5.11 5.52
C ASN A 259 16.26 6.36 6.22
N TYR A 260 16.64 6.29 7.48
CA TYR A 260 17.15 7.45 8.19
C TYR A 260 18.67 7.59 8.09
N ARG A 261 19.17 8.82 8.21
CA ARG A 261 20.59 9.15 8.17
C ARG A 261 20.95 10.10 9.33
N GLY A 262 22.24 10.16 9.66
CA GLY A 262 22.79 11.14 10.63
C GLY A 262 22.06 11.13 11.98
N LEU A 263 21.82 12.30 12.50
CA LEU A 263 21.22 12.53 13.82
C LEU A 263 19.80 11.98 13.93
N ASN A 264 18.97 12.10 12.89
CA ASN A 264 17.61 11.54 12.89
C ASN A 264 17.62 10.03 13.09
N LYS A 265 18.56 9.31 12.47
CA LYS A 265 18.72 7.88 12.67
C LYS A 265 19.08 7.55 14.11
N ALA A 266 20.08 8.25 14.66
CA ALA A 266 20.52 8.04 16.04
C ALA A 266 19.39 8.29 17.04
N ILE A 267 18.68 9.42 16.92
CA ILE A 267 17.56 9.78 17.80
C ILE A 267 16.44 8.72 17.72
N ALA A 268 16.02 8.34 16.52
CA ALA A 268 14.94 7.37 16.34
C ALA A 268 15.30 5.99 16.90
N LEU A 269 16.51 5.50 16.65
CA LEU A 269 16.96 4.20 17.19
C LEU A 269 17.07 4.23 18.71
N THR A 270 17.60 5.31 19.29
CA THR A 270 17.65 5.50 20.76
C THR A 270 16.23 5.53 21.34
N TYR A 271 15.31 6.28 20.73
CA TYR A 271 13.91 6.29 21.16
C TYR A 271 13.30 4.88 21.12
N LEU A 272 13.49 4.13 20.04
CA LEU A 272 12.97 2.77 19.92
C LEU A 272 13.58 1.82 20.97
N ALA A 273 14.89 1.92 21.23
CA ALA A 273 15.56 1.11 22.23
C ALA A 273 15.03 1.39 23.66
N LEU A 274 14.83 2.65 24.02
CA LEU A 274 14.44 3.05 25.38
C LEU A 274 12.93 2.98 25.64
N SER A 275 12.09 3.26 24.65
CA SER A 275 10.64 3.31 24.83
C SER A 275 9.96 1.92 24.88
N LYS A 276 10.53 0.89 24.26
CA LYS A 276 9.88 -0.41 24.15
C LYS A 276 9.93 -1.27 25.44
N PRO A 277 11.01 -1.27 26.23
CA PRO A 277 10.97 -1.88 27.56
C PRO A 277 9.90 -1.27 28.46
N GLY A 278 9.77 0.07 28.47
CA GLY A 278 8.72 0.75 29.21
C GLY A 278 7.31 0.35 28.72
N ARG A 279 7.10 0.25 27.41
CA ARG A 279 5.83 -0.23 26.86
C ARG A 279 5.51 -1.66 27.29
N MET A 280 6.48 -2.56 27.29
CA MET A 280 6.32 -3.92 27.79
C MET A 280 5.84 -3.92 29.25
N ILE A 281 6.45 -3.12 30.13
CA ILE A 281 6.05 -3.01 31.54
C ILE A 281 4.60 -2.53 31.67
N VAL A 282 4.22 -1.49 30.93
CA VAL A 282 2.85 -0.95 30.92
C VAL A 282 1.83 -1.98 30.46
N GLU A 283 2.11 -2.69 29.37
CA GLU A 283 1.18 -3.72 28.85
C GLU A 283 1.08 -4.90 29.81
N THR A 284 2.19 -5.27 30.45
CA THR A 284 2.22 -6.30 31.50
C THR A 284 1.33 -5.91 32.69
N ALA A 285 1.43 -4.68 33.16
CA ALA A 285 0.61 -4.17 34.25
C ALA A 285 -0.92 -4.12 33.91
N LYS A 286 -1.24 -4.02 32.61
CA LYS A 286 -2.62 -4.12 32.10
C LYS A 286 -3.10 -5.56 31.88
N GLY A 287 -2.32 -6.57 32.21
CA GLY A 287 -2.63 -7.97 31.96
C GLY A 287 -2.29 -8.47 30.55
N ASN A 288 -1.72 -7.63 29.67
CA ASN A 288 -1.39 -7.94 28.29
C ASN A 288 0.07 -8.42 28.14
N HIS A 289 0.54 -9.33 29.00
CA HIS A 289 1.94 -9.78 29.04
C HIS A 289 2.48 -10.26 27.69
N SER A 290 1.69 -11.10 27.01
CA SER A 290 2.07 -11.67 25.71
C SER A 290 2.27 -10.58 24.66
N TYR A 291 1.37 -9.60 24.58
CA TYR A 291 1.48 -8.47 23.67
C TYR A 291 2.72 -7.62 23.96
N GLY A 292 2.94 -7.25 25.23
CA GLY A 292 4.12 -6.47 25.64
C GLY A 292 5.42 -7.16 25.31
N TRP A 293 5.49 -8.49 25.52
CA TRP A 293 6.65 -9.32 25.14
C TRP A 293 6.92 -9.31 23.63
N GLN A 294 5.88 -9.42 22.78
CA GLN A 294 6.05 -9.37 21.34
C GLN A 294 6.54 -7.99 20.84
N VAL A 295 6.09 -6.90 21.47
CA VAL A 295 6.60 -5.55 21.19
C VAL A 295 8.11 -5.47 21.42
N LEU A 296 8.59 -5.95 22.57
CA LEU A 296 10.02 -5.94 22.90
C LEU A 296 10.82 -6.87 21.99
N ARG A 297 10.36 -8.13 21.84
CA ARG A 297 11.00 -9.15 21.01
C ARG A 297 11.13 -8.72 19.57
N GLY A 298 10.06 -8.12 18.99
CA GLY A 298 10.10 -7.58 17.62
C GLY A 298 11.13 -6.46 17.49
N THR A 299 11.19 -5.54 18.46
CA THR A 299 12.18 -4.45 18.47
C THR A 299 13.62 -4.99 18.50
N VAL A 300 13.92 -5.91 19.41
CA VAL A 300 15.25 -6.53 19.50
C VAL A 300 15.60 -7.24 18.19
N SER A 301 14.67 -8.03 17.64
CA SER A 301 14.85 -8.70 16.34
C SER A 301 15.16 -7.72 15.21
N GLY A 302 14.50 -6.54 15.19
CA GLY A 302 14.79 -5.49 14.22
C GLY A 302 16.19 -4.91 14.33
N PHE A 303 16.70 -4.73 15.55
CA PHE A 303 18.09 -4.30 15.78
C PHE A 303 19.12 -5.35 15.33
N LEU A 304 18.81 -6.63 15.50
CA LEU A 304 19.69 -7.75 15.16
C LEU A 304 19.60 -8.18 13.69
N ALA A 305 18.61 -7.68 12.94
CA ALA A 305 18.41 -8.04 11.53
C ALA A 305 19.66 -7.71 10.69
N ARG A 306 20.15 -8.69 9.90
CA ARG A 306 21.31 -8.56 9.01
C ARG A 306 20.86 -8.15 7.60
N GLY A 307 21.78 -7.54 6.82
CA GLY A 307 21.50 -7.19 5.42
C GLY A 307 20.45 -6.07 5.22
N VAL A 308 20.30 -5.20 6.21
CA VAL A 308 19.26 -4.14 6.24
C VAL A 308 19.79 -2.78 5.71
N THR A 309 20.99 -2.72 5.19
CA THR A 309 21.60 -1.46 4.67
C THR A 309 21.34 -1.28 3.20
#